data_6212da367d41ff0b1d7b583e9b417808
#
_entry.id   6212da367d41ff0b1d7b583e9b417808
#
_cell.length_a   1.000
_cell.length_b   1.000
_cell.length_c   1.000
_cell.angle_alpha   90.00
_cell.angle_beta   90.00
_cell.angle_gamma   90.00
#
_symmetry.space_group_name_H-M   'P 1'
#
loop_
_entity.id
_entity.type
_entity.pdbx_description
1 polymer ?
#
loop_
_entity_poly.entity_id
_entity_poly.type
_entity_poly.pdbx_seq_one_letter_code
_entity_poly.pdbx_strand_id
1 'polypeptide(L)'
;MAAIEAAGLTKRYGAVTAVDDLSFSVREAAVTGFLGPNGAGKTTTLRMILGLARPTAGSSSVLGRAYTQLDDPAHAVGANLEVAGAHPGRSGRNHLRALAAMARIPDSRVEEVLRLVELEGAANRRAGKYSMGMRQRLGLAATLLGDPRVLVLDEPANGLDPQGIRWLRDFLRSMAAEGRTVLVSSHVLAEVAQTVDDVVVIHRGKLVDQGPVARLTSGGHVVVRSPRPDELRAALDRAGLPATADGDTLVVDSPETDRVGRIAFEAGVPVYELATRATSLEEAFLALTTDTDR
;
A
#
# COMPACT_ATOMS: atom_id res chain seq x y z
N MET A 1 5.68 1.67 -19.11
CA MET A 1 6.26 2.99 -18.83
C MET A 1 5.97 3.36 -17.39
N ALA A 2 6.67 4.34 -16.82
CA ALA A 2 6.38 4.79 -15.45
C ALA A 2 5.38 5.95 -15.48
N ALA A 3 4.33 5.87 -14.67
CA ALA A 3 3.33 6.93 -14.51
C ALA A 3 3.76 7.99 -13.48
N ILE A 4 4.51 7.57 -12.46
CA ILE A 4 5.12 8.46 -11.46
C ILE A 4 6.59 8.10 -11.35
N GLU A 5 7.46 9.10 -11.32
CA GLU A 5 8.89 8.93 -11.07
C GLU A 5 9.35 9.91 -10.00
N ALA A 6 10.18 9.44 -9.11
CA ALA A 6 10.90 10.22 -8.10
C ALA A 6 12.39 9.98 -8.28
N ALA A 7 13.18 11.03 -8.33
CA ALA A 7 14.63 10.98 -8.52
C ALA A 7 15.34 11.83 -7.46
N GLY A 8 16.02 11.17 -6.52
CA GLY A 8 16.78 11.80 -5.46
C GLY A 8 15.97 12.72 -4.54
N LEU A 9 14.65 12.43 -4.36
CA LEU A 9 13.78 13.28 -3.57
C LEU A 9 14.30 13.41 -2.14
N THR A 10 14.54 14.64 -1.74
CA THR A 10 14.96 14.97 -0.37
C THR A 10 14.08 16.08 0.19
N LYS A 11 13.63 15.91 1.44
CA LYS A 11 12.89 16.95 2.18
C LYS A 11 13.41 17.09 3.59
N ARG A 12 13.83 18.33 3.90
CA ARG A 12 14.28 18.71 5.24
C ARG A 12 13.35 19.77 5.83
N TYR A 13 13.03 19.62 7.10
CA TYR A 13 12.30 20.60 7.92
C TYR A 13 13.21 20.98 9.11
N GLY A 14 13.93 22.09 8.97
CA GLY A 14 14.97 22.44 9.94
C GLY A 14 16.02 21.33 10.06
N ALA A 15 16.18 20.78 11.25
CA ALA A 15 17.13 19.69 11.53
C ALA A 15 16.60 18.29 11.16
N VAL A 16 15.30 18.16 10.85
CA VAL A 16 14.69 16.85 10.56
C VAL A 16 14.71 16.58 9.06
N THR A 17 15.34 15.50 8.64
CA THR A 17 15.24 14.99 7.27
C THR A 17 14.08 13.98 7.20
N ALA A 18 12.97 14.42 6.60
CA ALA A 18 11.76 13.60 6.49
C ALA A 18 11.81 12.63 5.30
N VAL A 19 12.53 12.98 4.24
CA VAL A 19 12.81 12.15 3.05
C VAL A 19 14.25 12.41 2.65
N ASP A 20 15.01 11.35 2.35
CA ASP A 20 16.45 11.40 2.12
C ASP A 20 16.84 10.57 0.88
N ASP A 21 17.16 11.26 -0.21
CA ASP A 21 17.60 10.70 -1.49
C ASP A 21 16.70 9.58 -2.03
N LEU A 22 15.38 9.78 -1.96
CA LEU A 22 14.39 8.78 -2.33
C LEU A 22 14.18 8.74 -3.84
N SER A 23 14.48 7.60 -4.46
CA SER A 23 14.27 7.36 -5.90
C SER A 23 13.42 6.11 -6.11
N PHE A 24 12.32 6.23 -6.85
CA PHE A 24 11.45 5.10 -7.20
C PHE A 24 10.59 5.43 -8.43
N SER A 25 9.94 4.41 -8.96
CA SER A 25 8.99 4.55 -10.07
C SER A 25 7.70 3.78 -9.81
N VAL A 26 6.58 4.28 -10.36
CA VAL A 26 5.26 3.63 -10.31
C VAL A 26 4.85 3.27 -11.72
N ARG A 27 4.57 1.98 -11.94
CA ARG A 27 4.18 1.43 -13.24
C ARG A 27 2.75 1.85 -13.61
N GLU A 28 2.52 2.12 -14.91
CA GLU A 28 1.17 2.42 -15.44
C GLU A 28 0.23 1.23 -15.29
N ALA A 29 -1.07 1.51 -15.15
CA ALA A 29 -2.16 0.54 -15.11
C ALA A 29 -1.96 -0.56 -14.04
N ALA A 30 -1.49 -0.17 -12.89
CA ALA A 30 -1.23 -1.07 -11.76
C ALA A 30 -1.57 -0.38 -10.43
N VAL A 31 -1.81 -1.18 -9.41
CA VAL A 31 -1.90 -0.71 -8.02
C VAL A 31 -0.53 -0.86 -7.37
N THR A 32 0.09 0.25 -6.99
CA THR A 32 1.37 0.26 -6.27
C THR A 32 1.16 0.67 -4.82
N GLY A 33 1.59 -0.18 -3.89
CA GLY A 33 1.62 0.11 -2.47
C GLY A 33 2.85 0.93 -2.10
N PHE A 34 2.67 2.09 -1.46
CA PHE A 34 3.74 2.91 -0.90
C PHE A 34 3.79 2.69 0.61
N LEU A 35 4.67 1.81 1.05
CA LEU A 35 4.64 1.14 2.34
C LEU A 35 5.73 1.63 3.29
N GLY A 36 5.41 1.70 4.56
CA GLY A 36 6.36 2.07 5.61
C GLY A 36 5.68 2.44 6.91
N PRO A 37 6.39 2.42 8.04
CA PRO A 37 5.83 2.78 9.33
C PRO A 37 5.40 4.24 9.39
N ASN A 38 4.69 4.61 10.46
CA ASN A 38 4.37 6.00 10.71
C ASN A 38 5.67 6.82 10.88
N GLY A 39 5.72 8.00 10.26
CA GLY A 39 6.93 8.83 10.24
C GLY A 39 7.98 8.43 9.19
N ALA A 40 7.78 7.37 8.39
CA ALA A 40 8.73 6.97 7.34
C ALA A 40 8.88 7.98 6.17
N GLY A 41 8.02 9.01 6.10
CA GLY A 41 8.07 10.01 5.03
C GLY A 41 7.01 9.87 3.95
N LYS A 42 6.06 8.93 4.07
CA LYS A 42 5.01 8.64 3.06
C LYS A 42 4.25 9.89 2.63
N THR A 43 3.50 10.50 3.53
CA THR A 43 2.70 11.70 3.24
C THR A 43 3.55 12.85 2.70
N THR A 44 4.78 13.03 3.23
CA THR A 44 5.70 14.06 2.75
C THR A 44 6.10 13.81 1.29
N THR A 45 6.38 12.57 0.93
CA THR A 45 6.71 12.17 -0.45
C THR A 45 5.53 12.40 -1.38
N LEU A 46 4.31 11.96 -0.99
CA LEU A 46 3.10 12.19 -1.79
C LEU A 46 2.83 13.68 -2.00
N ARG A 47 3.01 14.51 -0.96
CA ARG A 47 2.90 15.98 -1.08
C ARG A 47 3.93 16.59 -2.02
N MET A 48 5.16 16.06 -2.08
CA MET A 48 6.18 16.51 -3.05
C MET A 48 5.80 16.14 -4.47
N ILE A 49 5.35 14.91 -4.71
CA ILE A 49 4.88 14.44 -6.02
C ILE A 49 3.75 15.32 -6.56
N LEU A 50 2.83 15.74 -5.70
CA LEU A 50 1.69 16.59 -6.04
C LEU A 50 2.01 18.10 -6.02
N GLY A 51 3.27 18.48 -5.84
CA GLY A 51 3.69 19.89 -5.82
C GLY A 51 3.19 20.67 -4.61
N LEU A 52 2.59 20.02 -3.60
CA LEU A 52 2.11 20.62 -2.36
C LEU A 52 3.24 20.93 -1.36
N ALA A 53 4.39 20.28 -1.54
CA ALA A 53 5.61 20.54 -0.79
C ALA A 53 6.78 20.64 -1.76
N ARG A 54 7.55 21.72 -1.71
CA ARG A 54 8.75 21.84 -2.54
C ARG A 54 9.85 20.93 -1.99
N PRO A 55 10.46 20.06 -2.82
CA PRO A 55 11.64 19.28 -2.43
C PRO A 55 12.80 20.21 -2.02
N THR A 56 13.64 19.75 -1.09
CA THR A 56 14.93 20.40 -0.78
C THR A 56 15.96 20.07 -1.86
N ALA A 57 15.91 18.82 -2.38
CA ALA A 57 16.70 18.35 -3.52
C ALA A 57 15.92 17.27 -4.28
N GLY A 58 16.36 16.95 -5.50
CA GLY A 58 15.72 15.96 -6.36
C GLY A 58 14.48 16.50 -7.07
N SER A 59 13.80 15.63 -7.79
CA SER A 59 12.62 15.97 -8.59
C SER A 59 11.62 14.80 -8.64
N SER A 60 10.38 15.12 -9.01
CA SER A 60 9.36 14.12 -9.31
C SER A 60 8.56 14.50 -10.54
N SER A 61 8.07 13.50 -11.25
CA SER A 61 7.18 13.68 -12.39
C SER A 61 5.97 12.75 -12.28
N VAL A 62 4.86 13.20 -12.86
CA VAL A 62 3.65 12.43 -13.08
C VAL A 62 3.32 12.52 -14.57
N LEU A 63 3.16 11.38 -15.24
CA LEU A 63 2.97 11.29 -16.68
C LEU A 63 4.07 12.04 -17.46
N GLY A 64 5.33 11.96 -16.98
CA GLY A 64 6.51 12.57 -17.59
C GLY A 64 6.69 14.08 -17.36
N ARG A 65 5.82 14.74 -16.57
CA ARG A 65 5.92 16.17 -16.24
C ARG A 65 5.86 16.41 -14.72
N ALA A 66 6.46 17.48 -14.24
CA ALA A 66 6.21 17.91 -12.88
C ALA A 66 4.71 18.24 -12.71
N TYR A 67 4.11 17.88 -11.58
CA TYR A 67 2.67 18.10 -11.32
C TYR A 67 2.24 19.55 -11.56
N THR A 68 3.07 20.51 -11.18
CA THR A 68 2.81 21.95 -11.35
C THR A 68 2.90 22.42 -12.82
N GLN A 69 3.36 21.56 -13.72
CA GLN A 69 3.49 21.82 -15.16
C GLN A 69 2.45 21.05 -16.00
N LEU A 70 1.52 20.35 -15.35
CA LEU A 70 0.42 19.69 -16.03
C LEU A 70 -0.58 20.74 -16.53
N ASP A 71 -0.96 20.64 -17.78
CA ASP A 71 -1.91 21.58 -18.40
C ASP A 71 -3.31 21.43 -17.79
N ASP A 72 -3.70 20.18 -17.48
CA ASP A 72 -4.99 19.84 -16.87
C ASP A 72 -4.78 18.82 -15.73
N PRO A 73 -4.38 19.30 -14.53
CA PRO A 73 -4.08 18.43 -13.42
C PRO A 73 -5.30 17.65 -12.90
N ALA A 74 -6.52 18.18 -13.07
CA ALA A 74 -7.74 17.51 -12.59
C ALA A 74 -8.05 16.24 -13.37
N HIS A 75 -7.76 16.19 -14.68
CA HIS A 75 -7.90 15.01 -15.52
C HIS A 75 -6.65 14.13 -15.55
N ALA A 76 -5.52 14.63 -15.08
CA ALA A 76 -4.29 13.86 -14.99
C ALA A 76 -4.21 13.08 -13.68
N VAL A 77 -4.50 13.73 -12.55
CA VAL A 77 -4.26 13.19 -11.19
C VAL A 77 -5.43 13.48 -10.25
N GLY A 78 -5.99 12.43 -9.69
CA GLY A 78 -6.87 12.52 -8.53
C GLY A 78 -6.09 12.20 -7.25
N ALA A 79 -6.17 13.05 -6.24
CA ALA A 79 -5.45 12.85 -5.00
C ALA A 79 -6.36 12.94 -3.77
N ASN A 80 -6.15 12.05 -2.79
CA ASN A 80 -6.74 12.11 -1.46
C ASN A 80 -5.65 11.89 -0.42
N LEU A 81 -5.17 12.98 0.18
CA LEU A 81 -4.08 12.94 1.19
C LEU A 81 -4.57 13.01 2.62
N GLU A 82 -5.83 13.28 2.84
CA GLU A 82 -6.45 13.37 4.18
C GLU A 82 -7.90 12.94 4.07
N VAL A 83 -8.47 12.45 5.16
CA VAL A 83 -9.91 12.15 5.21
C VAL A 83 -10.69 13.37 4.77
N ALA A 84 -11.45 13.25 3.71
CA ALA A 84 -12.14 14.31 2.99
C ALA A 84 -12.60 15.46 3.90
N GLY A 85 -11.97 16.62 3.75
CA GLY A 85 -12.29 17.87 4.44
C GLY A 85 -13.64 18.45 4.00
N ALA A 86 -14.68 17.62 3.87
CA ALA A 86 -16.00 18.10 3.54
C ALA A 86 -16.58 18.92 4.70
N HIS A 87 -17.03 20.13 4.41
CA HIS A 87 -17.69 20.96 5.42
C HIS A 87 -18.90 20.21 6.02
N PRO A 88 -18.98 20.05 7.35
CA PRO A 88 -19.97 19.18 8.00
C PRO A 88 -21.42 19.55 7.73
N GLY A 89 -21.70 20.82 7.46
CA GLY A 89 -23.02 21.34 7.11
C GLY A 89 -23.43 21.12 5.64
N ARG A 90 -22.47 20.77 4.75
CA ARG A 90 -22.71 20.55 3.32
C ARG A 90 -23.10 19.09 3.06
N SER A 91 -24.03 18.83 2.16
CA SER A 91 -24.30 17.45 1.73
C SER A 91 -23.14 16.90 0.87
N GLY A 92 -22.99 15.56 0.79
CA GLY A 92 -21.98 14.94 -0.05
C GLY A 92 -22.08 15.39 -1.51
N ARG A 93 -23.31 15.42 -2.08
CA ARG A 93 -23.54 15.93 -3.44
C ARG A 93 -23.08 17.37 -3.61
N ASN A 94 -23.47 18.27 -2.70
CA ASN A 94 -23.07 19.67 -2.80
C ASN A 94 -21.58 19.89 -2.54
N HIS A 95 -20.93 19.02 -1.79
CA HIS A 95 -19.48 19.03 -1.66
C HIS A 95 -18.80 18.72 -3.01
N LEU A 96 -19.22 17.65 -3.67
CA LEU A 96 -18.68 17.25 -4.97
C LEU A 96 -19.00 18.29 -6.06
N ARG A 97 -20.21 18.86 -6.07
CA ARG A 97 -20.57 19.96 -6.99
C ARG A 97 -19.67 21.18 -6.85
N ALA A 98 -19.33 21.54 -5.62
CA ALA A 98 -18.43 22.66 -5.39
C ALA A 98 -17.01 22.37 -5.95
N LEU A 99 -16.50 21.15 -5.78
CA LEU A 99 -15.21 20.73 -6.34
C LEU A 99 -15.27 20.65 -7.88
N ALA A 100 -16.34 20.07 -8.43
CA ALA A 100 -16.55 19.99 -9.87
C ALA A 100 -16.59 21.37 -10.54
N ALA A 101 -17.31 22.32 -9.94
CA ALA A 101 -17.38 23.68 -10.42
C ALA A 101 -16.01 24.38 -10.42
N MET A 102 -15.18 24.17 -9.37
CA MET A 102 -13.82 24.72 -9.31
C MET A 102 -12.92 24.15 -10.42
N ALA A 103 -13.09 22.89 -10.75
CA ALA A 103 -12.33 22.20 -11.80
C ALA A 103 -12.98 22.29 -13.20
N ARG A 104 -14.10 23.01 -13.35
CA ARG A 104 -14.89 23.11 -14.60
C ARG A 104 -15.39 21.77 -15.12
N ILE A 105 -15.65 20.84 -14.21
CA ILE A 105 -16.18 19.50 -14.51
C ILE A 105 -17.72 19.60 -14.54
N PRO A 106 -18.39 18.94 -15.50
CA PRO A 106 -19.86 18.97 -15.62
C PRO A 106 -20.54 18.34 -14.39
N ASP A 107 -21.71 18.89 -13.99
CA ASP A 107 -22.48 18.40 -12.83
C ASP A 107 -22.96 16.94 -12.98
N SER A 108 -23.12 16.46 -14.23
CA SER A 108 -23.43 15.06 -14.52
C SER A 108 -22.39 14.09 -13.94
N ARG A 109 -21.12 14.48 -13.92
CA ARG A 109 -20.04 13.67 -13.37
C ARG A 109 -20.18 13.44 -11.86
N VAL A 110 -20.80 14.36 -11.14
CA VAL A 110 -21.07 14.22 -9.70
C VAL A 110 -21.98 13.01 -9.42
N GLU A 111 -23.02 12.81 -10.23
CA GLU A 111 -23.92 11.66 -10.06
C GLU A 111 -23.22 10.33 -10.41
N GLU A 112 -22.34 10.36 -11.42
CA GLU A 112 -21.55 9.18 -11.80
C GLU A 112 -20.60 8.76 -10.70
N VAL A 113 -19.80 9.68 -10.14
CA VAL A 113 -18.85 9.33 -9.07
C VAL A 113 -19.56 8.93 -7.77
N LEU A 114 -20.73 9.51 -7.46
CA LEU A 114 -21.56 9.09 -6.32
C LEU A 114 -22.01 7.63 -6.46
N ARG A 115 -22.35 7.21 -7.68
CA ARG A 115 -22.71 5.82 -8.01
C ARG A 115 -21.51 4.89 -7.85
N LEU A 116 -20.35 5.27 -8.45
CA LEU A 116 -19.13 4.50 -8.39
C LEU A 116 -18.68 4.18 -6.97
N VAL A 117 -18.89 5.10 -6.03
CA VAL A 117 -18.52 4.90 -4.62
C VAL A 117 -19.71 4.47 -3.73
N GLU A 118 -20.86 4.13 -4.30
CA GLU A 118 -22.05 3.67 -3.58
C GLU A 118 -22.57 4.67 -2.54
N LEU A 119 -22.56 5.97 -2.85
CA LEU A 119 -23.07 7.04 -1.99
C LEU A 119 -24.36 7.71 -2.51
N GLU A 120 -24.97 7.20 -3.58
CA GLU A 120 -26.20 7.78 -4.15
C GLU A 120 -27.31 7.99 -3.12
N GLY A 121 -27.63 6.92 -2.35
CA GLY A 121 -28.70 6.95 -1.35
C GLY A 121 -28.43 7.92 -0.19
N ALA A 122 -27.17 8.29 0.03
CA ALA A 122 -26.76 9.20 1.10
C ALA A 122 -26.32 10.58 0.59
N ALA A 123 -26.34 10.83 -0.73
CA ALA A 123 -25.75 12.00 -1.37
C ALA A 123 -26.30 13.34 -0.83
N ASN A 124 -27.57 13.38 -0.46
CA ASN A 124 -28.22 14.58 0.08
C ASN A 124 -28.05 14.75 1.60
N ARG A 125 -27.53 13.73 2.29
CA ARG A 125 -27.25 13.79 3.73
C ARG A 125 -26.04 14.67 3.99
N ARG A 126 -26.05 15.46 5.08
CA ARG A 126 -24.91 16.29 5.49
C ARG A 126 -23.67 15.44 5.80
N ALA A 127 -22.51 15.82 5.30
CA ALA A 127 -21.24 15.10 5.47
C ALA A 127 -20.85 14.92 6.95
N GLY A 128 -21.24 15.87 7.83
CA GLY A 128 -21.04 15.74 9.27
C GLY A 128 -21.78 14.54 9.90
N LYS A 129 -22.80 13.99 9.21
CA LYS A 129 -23.55 12.80 9.64
C LYS A 129 -23.07 11.51 8.94
N TYR A 130 -22.02 11.56 8.14
CA TYR A 130 -21.44 10.38 7.49
C TYR A 130 -20.65 9.55 8.49
N SER A 131 -20.72 8.22 8.35
CA SER A 131 -19.79 7.32 9.01
C SER A 131 -18.35 7.55 8.48
N MET A 132 -17.35 6.97 9.12
CA MET A 132 -15.96 7.05 8.64
C MET A 132 -15.87 6.48 7.21
N GLY A 133 -16.42 5.29 6.95
CA GLY A 133 -16.43 4.69 5.62
C GLY A 133 -17.15 5.56 4.56
N MET A 134 -18.27 6.20 4.92
CA MET A 134 -18.93 7.14 4.01
C MET A 134 -18.07 8.39 3.71
N ARG A 135 -17.29 8.87 4.67
CA ARG A 135 -16.35 9.98 4.45
C ARG A 135 -15.21 9.57 3.54
N GLN A 136 -14.65 8.36 3.73
CA GLN A 136 -13.62 7.82 2.85
C GLN A 136 -14.14 7.67 1.41
N ARG A 137 -15.33 7.09 1.23
CA ARG A 137 -15.98 6.99 -0.08
C ARG A 137 -16.22 8.37 -0.73
N LEU A 138 -16.59 9.39 0.06
CA LEU A 138 -16.74 10.75 -0.44
C LEU A 138 -15.38 11.35 -0.89
N GLY A 139 -14.30 11.08 -0.16
CA GLY A 139 -12.95 11.43 -0.56
C GLY A 139 -12.55 10.79 -1.89
N LEU A 140 -12.80 9.49 -2.04
CA LEU A 140 -12.56 8.78 -3.30
C LEU A 140 -13.43 9.33 -4.44
N ALA A 141 -14.71 9.65 -4.20
CA ALA A 141 -15.55 10.32 -5.19
C ALA A 141 -14.96 11.65 -5.66
N ALA A 142 -14.40 12.44 -4.72
CA ALA A 142 -13.74 13.70 -5.06
C ALA A 142 -12.50 13.50 -5.94
N THR A 143 -11.71 12.45 -5.68
CA THR A 143 -10.54 12.13 -6.53
C THR A 143 -10.91 11.72 -7.95
N LEU A 144 -12.11 11.17 -8.14
CA LEU A 144 -12.57 10.65 -9.44
C LEU A 144 -13.32 11.68 -10.30
N LEU A 145 -13.58 12.88 -9.79
CA LEU A 145 -14.37 13.89 -10.50
C LEU A 145 -13.80 14.18 -11.88
N GLY A 146 -12.49 14.41 -12.01
CA GLY A 146 -11.81 14.70 -13.26
C GLY A 146 -11.54 13.49 -14.15
N ASP A 147 -12.02 12.30 -13.81
CA ASP A 147 -11.70 11.07 -14.52
C ASP A 147 -10.19 10.85 -14.72
N PRO A 148 -9.39 10.92 -13.66
CA PRO A 148 -7.94 11.00 -13.75
C PRO A 148 -7.30 9.67 -14.16
N ARG A 149 -6.14 9.77 -14.85
CA ARG A 149 -5.33 8.62 -15.21
C ARG A 149 -4.52 8.06 -14.04
N VAL A 150 -4.20 8.91 -13.07
CA VAL A 150 -3.39 8.55 -11.89
C VAL A 150 -4.17 8.89 -10.62
N LEU A 151 -4.24 7.95 -9.69
CA LEU A 151 -4.81 8.13 -8.36
C LEU A 151 -3.70 8.07 -7.31
N VAL A 152 -3.63 9.07 -6.42
CA VAL A 152 -2.69 9.14 -5.30
C VAL A 152 -3.49 9.19 -4.00
N LEU A 153 -3.41 8.13 -3.22
CA LEU A 153 -4.24 7.93 -2.03
C LEU A 153 -3.37 7.73 -0.80
N ASP A 154 -3.53 8.58 0.21
CA ASP A 154 -2.79 8.47 1.46
C ASP A 154 -3.66 7.82 2.54
N GLU A 155 -3.26 6.61 2.96
CA GLU A 155 -3.90 5.82 4.02
C GLU A 155 -5.44 5.67 3.85
N PRO A 156 -5.97 5.31 2.67
CA PRO A 156 -7.42 5.31 2.42
C PRO A 156 -8.18 4.22 3.18
N ALA A 157 -7.50 3.21 3.72
CA ALA A 157 -8.09 2.14 4.53
C ALA A 157 -8.31 2.55 6.00
N ASN A 158 -7.69 3.65 6.46
CA ASN A 158 -7.75 4.04 7.86
C ASN A 158 -9.18 4.26 8.36
N GLY A 159 -9.53 3.54 9.43
CA GLY A 159 -10.82 3.66 10.08
C GLY A 159 -11.99 2.99 9.33
N LEU A 160 -11.69 2.17 8.32
CA LEU A 160 -12.67 1.30 7.69
C LEU A 160 -12.85 0.01 8.51
N ASP A 161 -14.06 -0.51 8.49
CA ASP A 161 -14.35 -1.86 8.96
C ASP A 161 -13.90 -2.92 7.93
N PRO A 162 -13.90 -4.21 8.28
CA PRO A 162 -13.46 -5.26 7.35
C PRO A 162 -14.24 -5.31 6.03
N GLN A 163 -15.51 -4.88 6.03
CA GLN A 163 -16.31 -4.79 4.82
C GLN A 163 -15.86 -3.61 3.95
N GLY A 164 -15.57 -2.47 4.56
CA GLY A 164 -15.03 -1.29 3.88
C GLY A 164 -13.66 -1.53 3.27
N ILE A 165 -12.79 -2.29 3.95
CA ILE A 165 -11.47 -2.68 3.43
C ILE A 165 -11.61 -3.59 2.19
N ARG A 166 -12.50 -4.59 2.24
CA ARG A 166 -12.78 -5.44 1.06
C ARG A 166 -13.30 -4.63 -0.11
N TRP A 167 -14.28 -3.74 0.14
CA TRP A 167 -14.81 -2.85 -0.89
C TRP A 167 -13.72 -1.96 -1.50
N LEU A 168 -12.87 -1.34 -0.67
CA LEU A 168 -11.76 -0.50 -1.13
C LEU A 168 -10.79 -1.28 -2.02
N ARG A 169 -10.41 -2.49 -1.61
CA ARG A 169 -9.55 -3.37 -2.40
C ARG A 169 -10.13 -3.64 -3.79
N ASP A 170 -11.40 -4.07 -3.84
CA ASP A 170 -12.06 -4.42 -5.09
C ASP A 170 -12.22 -3.18 -5.99
N PHE A 171 -12.49 -2.02 -5.37
CA PHE A 171 -12.54 -0.73 -6.03
C PHE A 171 -11.18 -0.34 -6.65
N LEU A 172 -10.07 -0.41 -5.91
CA LEU A 172 -8.74 -0.05 -6.42
C LEU A 172 -8.30 -0.98 -7.56
N ARG A 173 -8.61 -2.27 -7.45
CA ARG A 173 -8.35 -3.23 -8.53
C ARG A 173 -9.17 -2.95 -9.78
N SER A 174 -10.44 -2.56 -9.65
CA SER A 174 -11.25 -2.17 -10.80
C SER A 174 -10.69 -0.93 -11.50
N MET A 175 -10.19 0.05 -10.75
CA MET A 175 -9.55 1.24 -11.32
C MET A 175 -8.30 0.89 -12.15
N ALA A 176 -7.48 -0.03 -11.64
CA ALA A 176 -6.29 -0.49 -12.39
C ALA A 176 -6.69 -1.32 -13.63
N ALA A 177 -7.71 -2.17 -13.53
CA ALA A 177 -8.24 -2.94 -14.66
C ALA A 177 -8.82 -2.05 -15.78
N GLU A 178 -9.31 -0.86 -15.44
CA GLU A 178 -9.73 0.18 -16.39
C GLU A 178 -8.55 0.95 -16.99
N GLY A 179 -7.30 0.60 -16.64
CA GLY A 179 -6.08 1.25 -17.16
C GLY A 179 -5.58 2.44 -16.34
N ARG A 180 -6.16 2.72 -15.16
CA ARG A 180 -5.66 3.78 -14.29
C ARG A 180 -4.48 3.29 -13.44
N THR A 181 -3.61 4.20 -13.12
CA THR A 181 -2.50 3.95 -12.20
C THR A 181 -2.89 4.36 -10.79
N VAL A 182 -2.67 3.51 -9.82
CA VAL A 182 -2.99 3.79 -8.41
C VAL A 182 -1.74 3.71 -7.56
N LEU A 183 -1.42 4.80 -6.86
CA LEU A 183 -0.42 4.83 -5.79
C LEU A 183 -1.14 4.98 -4.45
N VAL A 184 -1.08 3.96 -3.61
CA VAL A 184 -1.75 3.93 -2.32
C VAL A 184 -0.76 3.76 -1.18
N SER A 185 -0.74 4.70 -0.24
CA SER A 185 0.09 4.53 0.96
C SER A 185 -0.62 3.69 2.01
N SER A 186 0.15 2.93 2.77
CA SER A 186 -0.32 2.23 3.97
C SER A 186 0.82 1.96 4.95
N HIS A 187 0.47 1.84 6.22
CA HIS A 187 1.33 1.29 7.26
C HIS A 187 0.91 -0.14 7.67
N VAL A 188 -0.22 -0.64 7.16
CA VAL A 188 -0.74 -2.01 7.41
C VAL A 188 -0.42 -2.88 6.20
N LEU A 189 0.69 -3.62 6.30
CA LEU A 189 1.25 -4.39 5.19
C LEU A 189 0.35 -5.54 4.74
N ALA A 190 -0.28 -6.26 5.68
CA ALA A 190 -1.16 -7.38 5.40
C ALA A 190 -2.41 -7.00 4.58
N GLU A 191 -2.97 -5.80 4.82
CA GLU A 191 -4.14 -5.32 4.07
C GLU A 191 -3.77 -5.00 2.62
N VAL A 192 -2.58 -4.45 2.42
CA VAL A 192 -2.09 -3.99 1.11
C VAL A 192 -1.63 -5.15 0.25
N ALA A 193 -0.99 -6.18 0.83
CA ALA A 193 -0.47 -7.35 0.12
C ALA A 193 -1.52 -8.02 -0.79
N GLN A 194 -2.79 -7.99 -0.40
CA GLN A 194 -3.90 -8.56 -1.17
C GLN A 194 -4.45 -7.62 -2.26
N THR A 195 -4.00 -6.37 -2.30
CA THR A 195 -4.57 -5.33 -3.16
C THR A 195 -3.62 -4.93 -4.28
N VAL A 196 -2.32 -4.90 -4.00
CA VAL A 196 -1.30 -4.29 -4.86
C VAL A 196 -0.61 -5.29 -5.78
N ASP A 197 -0.19 -4.80 -6.93
CA ASP A 197 0.66 -5.53 -7.88
C ASP A 197 2.14 -5.32 -7.55
N ASP A 198 2.50 -4.06 -7.27
CA ASP A 198 3.86 -3.64 -6.96
C ASP A 198 3.90 -2.93 -5.60
N VAL A 199 5.07 -2.90 -4.99
CA VAL A 199 5.32 -2.17 -3.75
C VAL A 199 6.57 -1.30 -3.86
N VAL A 200 6.53 -0.17 -3.14
CA VAL A 200 7.67 0.68 -2.80
C VAL A 200 7.74 0.74 -1.29
N VAL A 201 8.78 0.16 -0.71
CA VAL A 201 8.97 0.07 0.74
C VAL A 201 9.94 1.14 1.18
N ILE A 202 9.53 1.98 2.12
CA ILE A 202 10.39 3.04 2.68
C ILE A 202 10.53 2.92 4.19
N HIS A 203 11.70 3.27 4.68
CA HIS A 203 12.01 3.37 6.10
C HIS A 203 12.88 4.60 6.37
N ARG A 204 12.54 5.41 7.38
CA ARG A 204 13.30 6.63 7.76
C ARG A 204 13.64 7.55 6.57
N GLY A 205 12.69 7.72 5.67
CA GLY A 205 12.83 8.60 4.50
C GLY A 205 13.61 8.02 3.33
N LYS A 206 14.08 6.78 3.40
CA LYS A 206 14.87 6.11 2.35
C LYS A 206 14.11 4.95 1.72
N LEU A 207 14.44 4.65 0.46
CA LEU A 207 14.00 3.43 -0.20
C LEU A 207 14.68 2.22 0.46
N VAL A 208 13.88 1.23 0.83
CA VAL A 208 14.36 -0.08 1.32
C VAL A 208 14.30 -1.10 0.20
N ASP A 209 13.15 -1.18 -0.48
CA ASP A 209 12.96 -2.09 -1.62
C ASP A 209 11.83 -1.61 -2.54
N GLN A 210 11.84 -2.06 -3.80
CA GLN A 210 10.82 -1.80 -4.79
C GLN A 210 10.69 -2.98 -5.75
N GLY A 211 9.45 -3.37 -6.08
CA GLY A 211 9.18 -4.37 -7.10
C GLY A 211 7.82 -5.03 -6.97
N PRO A 212 7.55 -6.08 -7.76
CA PRO A 212 6.32 -6.87 -7.64
C PRO A 212 6.14 -7.45 -6.24
N VAL A 213 4.91 -7.36 -5.68
CA VAL A 213 4.61 -7.92 -4.36
C VAL A 213 4.94 -9.41 -4.29
N ALA A 214 4.68 -10.14 -5.39
CA ALA A 214 5.00 -11.56 -5.50
C ALA A 214 6.48 -11.87 -5.25
N ARG A 215 7.43 -10.97 -5.62
CA ARG A 215 8.86 -11.14 -5.37
C ARG A 215 9.18 -11.10 -3.86
N LEU A 216 8.55 -10.19 -3.13
CA LEU A 216 8.77 -10.04 -1.68
C LEU A 216 8.13 -11.16 -0.87
N THR A 217 7.05 -11.76 -1.39
CA THR A 217 6.33 -12.86 -0.75
C THR A 217 6.68 -14.23 -1.33
N SER A 218 7.62 -14.31 -2.30
CA SER A 218 8.04 -15.55 -2.96
C SER A 218 8.91 -16.44 -2.09
N GLY A 219 9.35 -15.99 -0.93
CA GLY A 219 9.93 -16.84 0.11
C GLY A 219 8.85 -17.72 0.72
N GLY A 220 9.19 -18.95 1.03
CA GLY A 220 8.37 -19.84 1.84
C GLY A 220 9.23 -20.46 2.91
N HIS A 221 8.66 -20.64 4.08
CA HIS A 221 9.28 -21.42 5.14
C HIS A 221 8.39 -22.61 5.48
N VAL A 222 9.00 -23.71 5.87
CA VAL A 222 8.26 -24.87 6.36
C VAL A 222 8.05 -24.69 7.85
N VAL A 223 6.80 -24.76 8.26
CA VAL A 223 6.41 -24.86 9.66
C VAL A 223 6.18 -26.33 9.97
N VAL A 224 6.92 -26.85 10.96
CA VAL A 224 6.79 -28.24 11.42
C VAL A 224 6.58 -28.27 12.93
N ARG A 225 5.53 -28.95 13.37
CA ARG A 225 5.22 -29.15 14.78
C ARG A 225 5.52 -30.60 15.16
N SER A 226 6.31 -30.74 16.24
CA SER A 226 6.77 -32.05 16.73
C SER A 226 6.73 -32.11 18.25
N PRO A 227 6.42 -33.26 18.84
CA PRO A 227 6.54 -33.46 20.30
C PRO A 227 8.00 -33.52 20.76
N ARG A 228 8.97 -33.60 19.81
CA ARG A 228 10.41 -33.63 20.07
C ARG A 228 11.13 -32.60 19.20
N PRO A 229 10.86 -31.27 19.41
CA PRO A 229 11.37 -30.22 18.53
C PRO A 229 12.89 -30.13 18.54
N ASP A 230 13.56 -30.35 19.67
CA ASP A 230 15.03 -30.27 19.77
C ASP A 230 15.73 -31.38 18.98
N GLU A 231 15.18 -32.60 18.99
CA GLU A 231 15.72 -33.72 18.20
C GLU A 231 15.55 -33.46 16.71
N LEU A 232 14.39 -32.91 16.31
CA LEU A 232 14.11 -32.56 14.93
C LEU A 232 15.03 -31.42 14.46
N ARG A 233 15.21 -30.38 15.29
CA ARG A 233 16.11 -29.27 15.00
C ARG A 233 17.53 -29.76 14.76
N ALA A 234 18.04 -30.60 15.64
CA ALA A 234 19.39 -31.16 15.47
C ALA A 234 19.53 -32.02 14.20
N ALA A 235 18.47 -32.69 13.75
CA ALA A 235 18.47 -33.43 12.49
C ALA A 235 18.46 -32.48 11.27
N LEU A 236 17.66 -31.43 11.32
CA LEU A 236 17.59 -30.40 10.28
C LEU A 236 18.92 -29.64 10.15
N ASP A 237 19.52 -29.22 11.26
CA ASP A 237 20.84 -28.54 11.27
C ASP A 237 21.93 -29.40 10.64
N ARG A 238 21.96 -30.72 10.96
CA ARG A 238 22.92 -31.67 10.32
C ARG A 238 22.69 -31.81 8.82
N ALA A 239 21.47 -31.61 8.34
CA ALA A 239 21.10 -31.67 6.93
C ALA A 239 21.28 -30.31 6.22
N GLY A 240 21.81 -29.27 6.90
CA GLY A 240 22.02 -27.94 6.36
C GLY A 240 20.73 -27.14 6.20
N LEU A 241 19.70 -27.44 6.98
CA LEU A 241 18.43 -26.71 7.04
C LEU A 241 18.24 -26.10 8.44
N PRO A 242 18.80 -24.91 8.71
CA PRO A 242 18.66 -24.29 10.00
C PRO A 242 17.20 -23.99 10.30
N ALA A 243 16.81 -24.24 11.56
CA ALA A 243 15.44 -24.04 12.01
C ALA A 243 15.40 -23.20 13.28
N THR A 244 14.46 -22.26 13.33
CA THR A 244 14.15 -21.47 14.54
C THR A 244 13.03 -22.14 15.30
N ALA A 245 13.18 -22.29 16.63
CA ALA A 245 12.19 -22.92 17.49
C ALA A 245 11.25 -21.87 18.11
N ASP A 246 9.95 -22.18 18.09
CA ASP A 246 8.89 -21.47 18.80
C ASP A 246 8.00 -22.51 19.51
N GLY A 247 8.33 -22.83 20.75
CA GLY A 247 7.68 -23.90 21.52
C GLY A 247 7.88 -25.29 20.88
N ASP A 248 6.79 -25.98 20.56
CA ASP A 248 6.77 -27.28 19.87
C ASP A 248 6.82 -27.17 18.34
N THR A 249 6.93 -25.96 17.82
CA THR A 249 6.95 -25.61 16.41
C THR A 249 8.35 -25.19 15.98
N LEU A 250 8.80 -25.68 14.83
CA LEU A 250 10.03 -25.22 14.17
C LEU A 250 9.68 -24.51 12.87
N VAL A 251 10.33 -23.40 12.62
CA VAL A 251 10.28 -22.66 11.35
C VAL A 251 11.58 -22.92 10.61
N VAL A 252 11.50 -23.56 9.47
CA VAL A 252 12.65 -23.92 8.61
C VAL A 252 12.68 -22.98 7.43
N ASP A 253 13.77 -22.27 7.23
CA ASP A 253 13.95 -21.35 6.09
C ASP A 253 14.19 -22.14 4.78
N SER A 254 13.13 -22.80 4.33
CA SER A 254 13.10 -23.57 3.10
C SER A 254 11.64 -23.84 2.73
N PRO A 255 11.25 -23.75 1.46
CA PRO A 255 9.89 -24.10 1.01
C PRO A 255 9.67 -25.62 0.83
N GLU A 256 10.70 -26.44 1.02
CA GLU A 256 10.72 -27.89 0.66
C GLU A 256 10.15 -28.77 1.77
N THR A 257 8.83 -28.86 1.89
CA THR A 257 8.17 -29.76 2.87
C THR A 257 8.62 -31.21 2.74
N ASP A 258 8.78 -31.74 1.51
CA ASP A 258 9.19 -33.12 1.27
C ASP A 258 10.56 -33.44 1.86
N ARG A 259 11.49 -32.48 1.75
CA ARG A 259 12.83 -32.61 2.32
C ARG A 259 12.79 -32.59 3.85
N VAL A 260 12.04 -31.69 4.44
CA VAL A 260 11.86 -31.60 5.90
C VAL A 260 11.18 -32.85 6.45
N GLY A 261 10.11 -33.33 5.78
CA GLY A 261 9.41 -34.55 6.13
C GLY A 261 10.27 -35.80 6.08
N ARG A 262 11.13 -35.90 5.05
CA ARG A 262 12.08 -37.02 4.91
C ARG A 262 13.11 -37.01 6.05
N ILE A 263 13.68 -35.86 6.38
CA ILE A 263 14.63 -35.72 7.49
C ILE A 263 14.00 -36.13 8.81
N ALA A 264 12.77 -35.70 9.07
CA ALA A 264 12.03 -36.08 10.27
C ALA A 264 11.79 -37.60 10.33
N PHE A 265 11.39 -38.21 9.20
CA PHE A 265 11.19 -39.64 9.10
C PHE A 265 12.49 -40.44 9.35
N GLU A 266 13.60 -40.08 8.70
CA GLU A 266 14.92 -40.71 8.87
C GLU A 266 15.45 -40.57 10.30
N ALA A 267 15.14 -39.44 10.97
CA ALA A 267 15.47 -39.23 12.36
C ALA A 267 14.55 -39.96 13.35
N GLY A 268 13.48 -40.60 12.88
CA GLY A 268 12.49 -41.25 13.73
C GLY A 268 11.71 -40.28 14.62
N VAL A 269 11.56 -39.04 14.20
CA VAL A 269 10.89 -37.98 14.97
C VAL A 269 9.45 -37.84 14.46
N PRO A 270 8.43 -37.98 15.32
CA PRO A 270 7.03 -37.77 14.93
C PRO A 270 6.78 -36.31 14.55
N VAL A 271 5.93 -36.14 13.49
CA VAL A 271 5.50 -34.83 13.02
C VAL A 271 3.97 -34.78 13.13
N TYR A 272 3.46 -33.75 13.80
CA TYR A 272 2.02 -33.50 13.96
C TYR A 272 1.47 -32.54 12.89
N GLU A 273 2.31 -31.62 12.43
CA GLU A 273 1.97 -30.66 11.38
C GLU A 273 3.21 -30.41 10.53
N LEU A 274 3.02 -30.37 9.23
CA LEU A 274 4.06 -30.02 8.26
C LEU A 274 3.40 -29.22 7.13
N ALA A 275 3.68 -27.94 7.06
CA ALA A 275 3.05 -27.07 6.08
C ALA A 275 4.05 -26.03 5.57
N THR A 276 3.97 -25.71 4.29
CA THR A 276 4.64 -24.52 3.75
C THR A 276 3.79 -23.29 4.08
N ARG A 277 4.40 -22.28 4.67
CA ARG A 277 3.82 -20.95 4.80
C ARG A 277 4.57 -19.99 3.88
N ALA A 278 3.82 -19.23 3.06
CA ALA A 278 4.40 -18.16 2.29
C ALA A 278 4.89 -17.06 3.24
N THR A 279 6.02 -16.46 2.94
CA THR A 279 6.51 -15.29 3.67
C THR A 279 5.48 -14.17 3.56
N SER A 280 5.01 -13.66 4.68
CA SER A 280 4.12 -12.52 4.69
C SER A 280 4.88 -11.24 4.28
N LEU A 281 4.17 -10.25 3.75
CA LEU A 281 4.79 -8.95 3.45
C LEU A 281 5.32 -8.27 4.73
N GLU A 282 4.73 -8.57 5.90
CA GLU A 282 5.21 -8.08 7.20
C GLU A 282 6.55 -8.69 7.59
N GLU A 283 6.71 -10.01 7.44
CA GLU A 283 7.97 -10.71 7.68
C GLU A 283 9.07 -10.21 6.73
N ALA A 284 8.76 -10.07 5.44
CA ALA A 284 9.68 -9.53 4.46
C ALA A 284 10.11 -8.09 4.81
N PHE A 285 9.16 -7.25 5.24
CA PHE A 285 9.45 -5.88 5.68
C PHE A 285 10.35 -5.84 6.92
N LEU A 286 10.06 -6.65 7.94
CA LEU A 286 10.87 -6.71 9.16
C LEU A 286 12.30 -7.16 8.85
N ALA A 287 12.47 -8.17 8.01
CA ALA A 287 13.80 -8.63 7.58
C ALA A 287 14.59 -7.49 6.91
N LEU A 288 13.98 -6.77 5.96
CA LEU A 288 14.60 -5.66 5.22
C LEU A 288 14.93 -4.45 6.11
N THR A 289 14.14 -4.18 7.16
CA THR A 289 14.35 -3.00 8.02
C THR A 289 15.31 -3.27 9.18
N THR A 290 15.42 -4.50 9.65
CA THR A 290 16.35 -4.88 10.71
C THR A 290 17.82 -4.83 10.23
N ASP A 291 18.09 -5.16 8.97
CA ASP A 291 19.43 -5.04 8.38
C ASP A 291 19.86 -3.59 8.12
N THR A 292 18.92 -2.66 8.00
CA THR A 292 19.21 -1.23 7.77
C THR A 292 19.56 -0.49 9.07
N ASP A 293 19.29 -1.07 10.23
CA ASP A 293 19.62 -0.50 11.55
C ASP A 293 21.00 -0.94 12.09
N ARG A 294 21.78 -1.75 11.35
CA ARG A 294 23.16 -2.14 11.64
C ARG A 294 24.14 -1.33 10.78
#